data_8019741b5b0dac8b27cdfe1391adb56f
#
_entry.id   8019741b5b0dac8b27cdfe1391adb56f
#
_cell.length_a   1.000
_cell.length_b   1.000
_cell.length_c   1.000
_cell.angle_alpha   90.00
_cell.angle_beta   90.00
_cell.angle_gamma   90.00
#
_symmetry.space_group_name_H-M   'P 1'
#
loop_
_entity.id
_entity.type
_entity.pdbx_description
1 polymer ?
#
loop_
_entity_poly.entity_id
_entity_poly.type
_entity_poly.pdbx_seq_one_letter_code
_entity_poly.pdbx_strand_id
1 'polypeptide(L)'
;KSKLAKEWVTNTGASVFENDMNLSNRQFNSVVELAHIHKFKIGKLNSGYKFSNENISNNLTNLAGHSEYQVNYFEQYFYTEFSGKKKNLMYRLGAGLINNKSQYERTNEWSFTPSLILGYQLSKSQSLQLISSYKPSTPSGSQLSSNIVQLVPNIVKQGNPYLKPEYLWKNQLKYSFNNKYFDFNIIAFYNNTKSAITEY
;
A
#
# COMPACT_ATOMS: atom_id res chain seq x y z
N LYS A 1 -2.62 -19.50 -11.12
CA LYS A 1 -3.87 -19.72 -11.85
C LYS A 1 -4.94 -20.17 -10.86
N SER A 2 -6.05 -19.46 -10.80
CA SER A 2 -7.21 -19.87 -10.01
C SER A 2 -8.40 -20.13 -10.94
N LYS A 3 -9.07 -21.22 -10.69
CA LYS A 3 -10.32 -21.57 -11.37
C LYS A 3 -11.45 -21.45 -10.35
N LEU A 4 -12.48 -20.70 -10.65
CA LEU A 4 -13.65 -20.52 -9.82
C LEU A 4 -14.89 -20.86 -10.66
N ALA A 5 -15.64 -21.89 -10.23
CA ALA A 5 -16.97 -22.19 -10.72
C ALA A 5 -17.98 -21.98 -9.59
N LYS A 6 -19.08 -21.30 -9.88
CA LYS A 6 -20.19 -21.11 -8.96
C LYS A 6 -21.50 -21.46 -9.67
N GLU A 7 -22.27 -22.29 -9.03
CA GLU A 7 -23.60 -22.67 -9.46
C GLU A 7 -24.61 -22.34 -8.38
N TRP A 8 -25.74 -21.75 -8.78
CA TRP A 8 -26.88 -21.47 -7.93
C TRP A 8 -28.06 -22.29 -8.41
N VAL A 9 -28.61 -23.11 -7.53
CA VAL A 9 -29.69 -24.05 -7.84
C VAL A 9 -30.96 -23.63 -7.14
N THR A 10 -32.11 -23.66 -7.83
CA THR A 10 -33.44 -23.47 -7.23
C THR A 10 -33.87 -24.70 -6.47
N ASN A 11 -34.96 -24.60 -5.66
CA ASN A 11 -35.59 -25.73 -5.00
C ASN A 11 -36.12 -26.81 -5.97
N THR A 12 -36.24 -26.48 -7.27
CA THR A 12 -36.63 -27.42 -8.33
C THR A 12 -35.40 -28.13 -8.96
N GLY A 13 -34.19 -27.82 -8.51
CA GLY A 13 -32.97 -28.39 -9.05
C GLY A 13 -32.48 -27.73 -10.34
N ALA A 14 -33.18 -26.72 -10.85
CA ALA A 14 -32.72 -25.98 -12.05
C ALA A 14 -31.60 -25.03 -11.67
N SER A 15 -30.54 -25.01 -12.48
CA SER A 15 -29.44 -24.04 -12.36
C SER A 15 -29.96 -22.65 -12.70
N VAL A 16 -29.84 -21.70 -11.78
CA VAL A 16 -30.23 -20.30 -11.98
C VAL A 16 -29.05 -19.39 -12.33
N PHE A 17 -27.83 -19.84 -12.00
CA PHE A 17 -26.63 -19.11 -12.31
C PHE A 17 -25.45 -20.08 -12.35
N GLU A 18 -24.74 -20.06 -13.46
CA GLU A 18 -23.47 -20.76 -13.63
C GLU A 18 -22.39 -19.75 -14.02
N ASN A 19 -21.25 -19.79 -13.34
CA ASN A 19 -20.12 -18.95 -13.66
C ASN A 19 -18.83 -19.78 -13.63
N ASP A 20 -18.38 -20.20 -14.80
CA ASP A 20 -17.04 -20.79 -14.97
C ASP A 20 -16.06 -19.68 -15.31
N MET A 21 -15.13 -19.45 -14.40
CA MET A 21 -14.17 -18.36 -14.49
C MET A 21 -12.75 -18.87 -14.30
N ASN A 22 -11.89 -18.60 -15.26
CA ASN A 22 -10.46 -18.86 -15.18
C ASN A 22 -9.70 -17.54 -15.12
N LEU A 23 -9.13 -17.23 -13.95
CA LEU A 23 -8.32 -16.04 -13.73
C LEU A 23 -6.84 -16.42 -13.62
N SER A 24 -6.01 -15.82 -14.45
CA SER A 24 -4.56 -15.90 -14.36
C SER A 24 -4.01 -14.52 -14.08
N ASN A 25 -3.43 -14.36 -12.90
CA ASN A 25 -2.75 -13.13 -12.47
C ASN A 25 -1.24 -13.37 -12.44
N ARG A 26 -0.47 -12.48 -13.07
CA ARG A 26 0.98 -12.47 -13.03
C ARG A 26 1.44 -11.07 -12.65
N GLN A 27 2.29 -10.98 -11.65
CA GLN A 27 2.90 -9.74 -11.17
C GLN A 27 4.42 -9.94 -11.14
N PHE A 28 5.13 -9.00 -11.75
CA PHE A 28 6.58 -8.94 -11.73
C PHE A 28 7.01 -7.57 -11.24
N ASN A 29 7.84 -7.54 -10.21
CA ASN A 29 8.36 -6.31 -9.64
C ASN A 29 9.89 -6.34 -9.64
N SER A 30 10.50 -5.30 -10.21
CA SER A 30 11.94 -5.07 -10.16
C SER A 30 12.24 -3.77 -9.42
N VAL A 31 13.18 -3.86 -8.47
CA VAL A 31 13.57 -2.74 -7.60
C VAL A 31 15.06 -2.55 -7.65
N VAL A 32 15.49 -1.30 -7.85
CA VAL A 32 16.88 -0.86 -7.71
C VAL A 32 16.92 0.26 -6.69
N GLU A 33 17.77 0.13 -5.69
CA GLU A 33 17.95 1.15 -4.66
C GLU A 33 19.44 1.47 -4.47
N LEU A 34 19.75 2.76 -4.45
CA LEU A 34 21.07 3.28 -4.10
C LEU A 34 20.91 4.11 -2.84
N ALA A 35 21.65 3.79 -1.79
CA ALA A 35 21.59 4.48 -0.52
C ALA A 35 22.99 4.80 0.00
N HIS A 36 23.12 5.98 0.64
CA HIS A 36 24.30 6.42 1.32
C HIS A 36 24.00 6.79 2.77
N ILE A 37 24.82 6.28 3.68
CA ILE A 37 24.71 6.56 5.11
C ILE A 37 25.90 7.34 5.57
N HIS A 38 25.64 8.56 6.06
CA HIS A 38 26.65 9.40 6.72
C HIS A 38 26.41 9.43 8.22
N LYS A 39 27.44 9.17 9.02
CA LYS A 39 27.38 9.16 10.48
C LYS A 39 27.88 10.48 11.07
N PHE A 40 27.07 11.07 11.94
CA PHE A 40 27.40 12.26 12.74
C PHE A 40 27.52 11.89 14.22
N LYS A 41 28.05 12.78 15.02
CA LYS A 41 28.12 12.60 16.49
C LYS A 41 26.75 12.49 17.16
N ILE A 42 25.72 13.10 16.58
CA ILE A 42 24.35 13.16 17.11
C ILE A 42 23.38 12.18 16.43
N GLY A 43 23.82 11.50 15.38
CA GLY A 43 22.95 10.57 14.63
C GLY A 43 23.52 10.16 13.31
N LYS A 44 22.68 9.62 12.45
CA LYS A 44 23.03 9.24 11.07
C LYS A 44 22.03 9.80 10.09
N LEU A 45 22.52 10.24 8.95
CA LEU A 45 21.74 10.64 7.78
C LEU A 45 21.80 9.49 6.78
N ASN A 46 20.64 8.99 6.39
CA ASN A 46 20.47 8.04 5.31
C ASN A 46 19.80 8.76 4.15
N SER A 47 20.40 8.79 2.99
CA SER A 47 19.82 9.40 1.79
C SER A 47 19.93 8.45 0.63
N GLY A 48 18.92 8.38 -0.21
CA GLY A 48 18.91 7.42 -1.29
C GLY A 48 17.93 7.75 -2.40
N TYR A 49 18.07 6.96 -3.45
CA TYR A 49 17.17 6.91 -4.59
C TYR A 49 16.73 5.47 -4.81
N LYS A 50 15.43 5.26 -4.92
CA LYS A 50 14.82 3.98 -5.24
C LYS A 50 14.04 4.13 -6.54
N PHE A 51 14.25 3.19 -7.45
CA PHE A 51 13.44 3.00 -8.64
C PHE A 51 12.78 1.64 -8.57
N SER A 52 11.47 1.58 -8.82
CA SER A 52 10.78 0.30 -9.00
C SER A 52 9.92 0.32 -10.25
N ASN A 53 9.84 -0.84 -10.89
CA ASN A 53 8.97 -1.10 -12.02
C ASN A 53 8.17 -2.35 -11.72
N GLU A 54 6.85 -2.21 -11.71
CA GLU A 54 5.90 -3.29 -11.48
C GLU A 54 5.06 -3.52 -12.73
N ASN A 55 5.11 -4.74 -13.24
CA ASN A 55 4.30 -5.19 -14.35
C ASN A 55 3.21 -6.13 -13.81
N ILE A 56 1.96 -5.78 -14.07
CA ILE A 56 0.79 -6.57 -13.69
C ILE A 56 0.08 -7.00 -14.96
N SER A 57 -0.17 -8.32 -15.11
CA SER A 57 -0.93 -8.91 -16.21
C SER A 57 -2.03 -9.79 -15.64
N ASN A 58 -3.27 -9.49 -16.00
CA ASN A 58 -4.47 -10.22 -15.59
C ASN A 58 -5.19 -10.74 -16.82
N ASN A 59 -5.29 -12.06 -16.97
CA ASN A 59 -6.04 -12.71 -18.03
C ASN A 59 -7.27 -13.38 -17.39
N LEU A 60 -8.43 -12.99 -17.86
CA LEU A 60 -9.72 -13.53 -17.44
C LEU A 60 -10.40 -14.21 -18.63
N THR A 61 -10.81 -15.46 -18.41
CA THR A 61 -11.72 -16.17 -19.33
C THR A 61 -12.96 -16.57 -18.54
N ASN A 62 -14.12 -16.18 -19.03
CA ASN A 62 -15.43 -16.51 -18.44
C ASN A 62 -16.45 -16.76 -19.54
N LEU A 63 -17.72 -16.94 -19.20
CA LEU A 63 -18.81 -17.14 -20.16
C LEU A 63 -19.00 -15.96 -21.12
N ALA A 64 -18.60 -14.75 -20.75
CA ALA A 64 -18.65 -13.55 -21.59
C ALA A 64 -17.48 -13.46 -22.59
N GLY A 65 -16.47 -14.33 -22.46
CA GLY A 65 -15.30 -14.37 -23.35
C GLY A 65 -13.97 -14.26 -22.64
N HIS A 66 -12.94 -13.87 -23.40
CA HIS A 66 -11.58 -13.66 -22.92
C HIS A 66 -11.29 -12.17 -22.83
N SER A 67 -10.70 -11.74 -21.72
CA SER A 67 -10.27 -10.38 -21.46
C SER A 67 -8.86 -10.36 -20.87
N GLU A 68 -8.01 -9.49 -21.41
CA GLU A 68 -6.64 -9.30 -20.97
C GLU A 68 -6.45 -7.85 -20.52
N TYR A 69 -5.81 -7.68 -19.38
CA TYR A 69 -5.41 -6.38 -18.85
C TYR A 69 -3.96 -6.41 -18.44
N GLN A 70 -3.18 -5.46 -18.94
CA GLN A 70 -1.78 -5.29 -18.58
C GLN A 70 -1.49 -3.84 -18.22
N VAL A 71 -0.74 -3.64 -17.14
CA VAL A 71 -0.30 -2.31 -16.70
C VAL A 71 1.11 -2.35 -16.16
N ASN A 72 1.87 -1.31 -16.49
CA ASN A 72 3.18 -1.03 -15.92
C ASN A 72 3.09 0.17 -14.98
N TYR A 73 3.62 0.00 -13.77
CA TYR A 73 3.82 1.06 -12.79
C TYR A 73 5.29 1.34 -12.62
N PHE A 74 5.60 2.64 -12.62
CA PHE A 74 6.95 3.14 -12.34
C PHE A 74 6.88 3.98 -11.07
N GLU A 75 7.80 3.70 -10.15
CA GLU A 75 8.00 4.51 -8.95
C GLU A 75 9.44 5.02 -8.94
N GLN A 76 9.59 6.32 -8.73
CA GLN A 76 10.86 6.97 -8.44
C GLN A 76 10.74 7.62 -7.07
N TYR A 77 11.66 7.32 -6.17
CA TYR A 77 11.61 7.82 -4.81
C TYR A 77 12.98 8.33 -4.37
N PHE A 78 13.09 9.63 -4.17
CA PHE A 78 14.22 10.27 -3.51
C PHE A 78 13.88 10.46 -2.05
N TYR A 79 14.77 10.07 -1.16
CA TYR A 79 14.53 10.19 0.26
C TYR A 79 15.76 10.60 1.04
N THR A 80 15.53 11.23 2.18
CA THR A 80 16.51 11.48 3.20
C THR A 80 15.89 11.27 4.58
N GLU A 81 16.63 10.66 5.49
CA GLU A 81 16.19 10.35 6.83
C GLU A 81 17.32 10.62 7.81
N PHE A 82 17.09 11.48 8.79
CA PHE A 82 18.00 11.70 9.90
C PHE A 82 17.48 10.97 11.14
N SER A 83 18.30 10.12 11.74
CA SER A 83 17.93 9.35 12.91
C SER A 83 19.04 9.36 13.96
N GLY A 84 18.63 9.37 15.22
CA GLY A 84 19.56 9.36 16.33
C GLY A 84 18.90 9.06 17.67
N LYS A 85 19.74 9.06 18.70
CA LYS A 85 19.33 8.91 20.10
C LYS A 85 20.12 9.85 20.97
N LYS A 86 19.43 10.59 21.83
CA LYS A 86 20.05 11.45 22.85
C LYS A 86 19.41 11.17 24.20
N LYS A 87 20.16 10.59 25.12
CA LYS A 87 19.63 10.12 26.43
C LYS A 87 18.40 9.23 26.20
N ASN A 88 17.25 9.63 26.69
CA ASN A 88 15.99 8.90 26.63
C ASN A 88 15.17 9.17 25.34
N LEU A 89 15.60 10.13 24.52
CA LEU A 89 14.92 10.52 23.29
C LEU A 89 15.54 9.80 22.09
N MET A 90 14.73 9.04 21.37
CA MET A 90 15.01 8.51 20.03
C MET A 90 14.23 9.35 19.03
N TYR A 91 14.87 9.72 17.93
CA TYR A 91 14.23 10.49 16.87
C TYR A 91 14.61 9.98 15.50
N ARG A 92 13.66 10.08 14.58
CA ARG A 92 13.82 9.80 13.16
C ARG A 92 12.95 10.78 12.39
N LEU A 93 13.59 11.57 11.55
CA LEU A 93 12.96 12.59 10.71
C LEU A 93 13.25 12.25 9.27
N GLY A 94 12.23 12.03 8.49
CA GLY A 94 12.36 11.68 7.08
C GLY A 94 11.61 12.66 6.18
N ALA A 95 12.15 12.86 5.00
CA ALA A 95 11.52 13.57 3.92
C ALA A 95 11.86 12.88 2.60
N GLY A 96 10.91 12.84 1.68
CA GLY A 96 11.12 12.28 0.37
C GLY A 96 10.26 12.94 -0.69
N LEU A 97 10.63 12.70 -1.93
CA LEU A 97 9.86 13.04 -3.11
C LEU A 97 9.62 11.75 -3.88
N ILE A 98 8.36 11.41 -4.06
CA ILE A 98 7.94 10.21 -4.77
C ILE A 98 7.14 10.59 -6.01
N ASN A 99 7.43 9.90 -7.11
CA ASN A 99 6.64 9.93 -8.32
C ASN A 99 6.19 8.50 -8.62
N ASN A 100 4.87 8.31 -8.62
CA ASN A 100 4.24 7.07 -9.03
C ASN A 100 3.49 7.31 -10.32
N LYS A 101 3.81 6.54 -11.36
CA LYS A 101 3.22 6.72 -12.68
C LYS A 101 2.80 5.38 -13.27
N SER A 102 1.54 5.27 -13.68
CA SER A 102 1.10 4.17 -14.54
C SER A 102 1.35 4.52 -16.01
N GLN A 103 1.41 3.52 -16.88
CA GLN A 103 1.52 3.75 -18.33
C GLN A 103 0.34 4.53 -18.92
N TYR A 104 -0.79 4.59 -18.21
CA TYR A 104 -2.01 5.30 -18.64
C TYR A 104 -2.06 6.76 -18.15
N GLU A 105 -1.19 7.15 -17.22
CA GLU A 105 -1.14 8.51 -16.72
C GLU A 105 -0.33 9.43 -17.64
N ARG A 106 -0.94 10.54 -18.03
CA ARG A 106 -0.30 11.59 -18.84
C ARG A 106 0.46 12.62 -18.00
N THR A 107 0.13 12.71 -16.71
CA THR A 107 0.72 13.69 -15.79
C THR A 107 1.88 13.06 -15.01
N ASN A 108 2.92 13.85 -14.77
CA ASN A 108 4.09 13.48 -13.99
C ASN A 108 4.05 14.26 -12.67
N GLU A 109 3.35 13.73 -11.68
CA GLU A 109 3.15 14.41 -10.40
C GLU A 109 4.12 13.87 -9.35
N TRP A 110 4.82 14.78 -8.68
CA TRP A 110 5.68 14.47 -7.55
C TRP A 110 4.95 14.76 -6.24
N SER A 111 5.06 13.84 -5.30
CA SER A 111 4.45 13.98 -3.98
C SER A 111 5.51 14.04 -2.91
N PHE A 112 5.37 15.00 -1.99
CA PHE A 112 6.23 15.11 -0.81
C PHE A 112 5.78 14.12 0.26
N THR A 113 6.73 13.35 0.83
CA THR A 113 6.46 12.27 1.79
C THR A 113 7.21 12.48 3.10
N PRO A 114 6.69 13.34 4.00
CA PRO A 114 7.30 13.54 5.31
C PRO A 114 7.05 12.34 6.22
N SER A 115 8.01 12.08 7.11
CA SER A 115 7.87 11.08 8.17
C SER A 115 8.55 11.54 9.46
N LEU A 116 7.94 11.18 10.58
CA LEU A 116 8.41 11.51 11.93
C LEU A 116 8.23 10.29 12.82
N ILE A 117 9.27 9.89 13.53
CA ILE A 117 9.19 8.97 14.65
C ILE A 117 9.91 9.62 15.84
N LEU A 118 9.20 9.78 16.93
CA LEU A 118 9.76 10.20 18.21
C LEU A 118 9.48 9.12 19.24
N GLY A 119 10.50 8.66 19.93
CA GLY A 119 10.39 7.72 21.03
C GLY A 119 11.01 8.33 22.28
N TYR A 120 10.31 8.30 23.39
CA TYR A 120 10.81 8.79 24.67
C TYR A 120 10.67 7.73 25.75
N GLN A 121 11.79 7.39 26.40
CA GLN A 121 11.83 6.49 27.54
C GLN A 121 11.53 7.27 28.80
N LEU A 122 10.31 7.16 29.33
CA LEU A 122 9.86 7.82 30.55
C LEU A 122 10.53 7.24 31.80
N SER A 123 10.64 5.90 31.84
CA SER A 123 11.30 5.14 32.90
C SER A 123 11.84 3.83 32.34
N LYS A 124 12.46 2.98 33.17
CA LYS A 124 12.90 1.64 32.74
C LYS A 124 11.76 0.77 32.21
N SER A 125 10.54 1.02 32.67
CA SER A 125 9.34 0.25 32.35
C SER A 125 8.35 0.97 31.44
N GLN A 126 8.57 2.25 31.10
CA GLN A 126 7.58 3.06 30.40
C GLN A 126 8.20 3.78 29.22
N SER A 127 7.53 3.74 28.10
CA SER A 127 7.91 4.49 26.89
C SER A 127 6.71 5.08 26.18
N LEU A 128 6.95 6.20 25.49
CA LEU A 128 6.00 6.87 24.61
C LEU A 128 6.60 6.94 23.22
N GLN A 129 5.80 6.64 22.20
CA GLN A 129 6.23 6.73 20.80
C GLN A 129 5.18 7.44 19.97
N LEU A 130 5.60 8.46 19.23
CA LEU A 130 4.81 9.15 18.21
C LEU A 130 5.33 8.75 16.84
N ILE A 131 4.44 8.35 15.97
CA ILE A 131 4.71 8.06 14.54
C ILE A 131 3.76 8.91 13.72
N SER A 132 4.30 9.65 12.76
CA SER A 132 3.52 10.39 11.77
C SER A 132 4.16 10.18 10.40
N SER A 133 3.36 9.85 9.38
CA SER A 133 3.85 9.70 8.01
C SER A 133 2.77 10.02 7.00
N TYR A 134 3.17 10.63 5.90
CA TYR A 134 2.30 10.92 4.76
C TYR A 134 2.94 10.34 3.50
N LYS A 135 2.20 9.49 2.80
CA LYS A 135 2.68 8.87 1.56
C LYS A 135 1.54 8.44 0.65
N PRO A 136 1.77 8.38 -0.66
CA PRO A 136 0.82 7.78 -1.60
C PRO A 136 0.72 6.26 -1.40
N SER A 137 -0.45 5.73 -1.70
CA SER A 137 -0.75 4.30 -1.80
C SER A 137 -1.28 4.04 -3.21
N THR A 138 -0.57 3.26 -3.99
CA THR A 138 -0.97 2.92 -5.36
C THR A 138 -2.18 1.99 -5.35
N PRO A 139 -3.11 2.15 -6.33
CA PRO A 139 -4.21 1.22 -6.50
C PRO A 139 -3.71 -0.22 -6.73
N SER A 140 -4.46 -1.18 -6.24
CA SER A 140 -4.17 -2.60 -6.49
C SER A 140 -4.46 -3.01 -7.94
N GLY A 141 -3.86 -4.09 -8.42
CA GLY A 141 -4.11 -4.61 -9.76
C GLY A 141 -5.59 -4.94 -10.04
N SER A 142 -6.35 -5.36 -9.02
CA SER A 142 -7.78 -5.61 -9.16
C SER A 142 -8.61 -4.33 -9.28
N GLN A 143 -8.18 -3.24 -8.63
CA GLN A 143 -8.84 -1.94 -8.74
C GLN A 143 -8.60 -1.28 -10.10
N LEU A 144 -7.52 -1.63 -10.76
CA LEU A 144 -7.13 -1.09 -12.06
C LEU A 144 -7.59 -1.94 -13.24
N SER A 145 -7.85 -3.24 -13.01
CA SER A 145 -8.23 -4.16 -14.07
C SER A 145 -9.56 -3.77 -14.70
N SER A 146 -9.56 -3.50 -16.00
CA SER A 146 -10.78 -3.27 -16.78
C SER A 146 -11.60 -4.53 -17.02
N ASN A 147 -11.12 -5.69 -16.59
CA ASN A 147 -11.83 -6.95 -16.74
C ASN A 147 -13.12 -6.95 -15.92
N ILE A 148 -14.23 -7.35 -16.58
CA ILE A 148 -15.53 -7.48 -15.93
C ILE A 148 -15.61 -8.85 -15.28
N VAL A 149 -15.73 -8.90 -13.97
CA VAL A 149 -15.88 -10.11 -13.18
C VAL A 149 -17.29 -10.16 -12.60
N GLN A 150 -18.08 -11.16 -12.96
CA GLN A 150 -19.39 -11.38 -12.36
C GLN A 150 -19.22 -12.23 -11.11
N LEU A 151 -19.53 -11.66 -9.95
CA LEU A 151 -19.35 -12.34 -8.66
C LEU A 151 -20.53 -13.20 -8.28
N VAL A 152 -21.75 -12.68 -8.49
CA VAL A 152 -23.05 -13.33 -8.29
C VAL A 152 -24.02 -12.80 -9.34
N PRO A 153 -25.24 -13.38 -9.46
CA PRO A 153 -26.25 -12.82 -10.37
C PRO A 153 -26.44 -11.31 -10.12
N ASN A 154 -26.42 -10.54 -11.19
CA ASN A 154 -26.63 -9.07 -11.19
C ASN A 154 -25.57 -8.23 -10.46
N ILE A 155 -24.47 -8.82 -9.99
CA ILE A 155 -23.35 -8.09 -9.42
C ILE A 155 -22.09 -8.31 -10.26
N VAL A 156 -21.61 -7.24 -10.87
CA VAL A 156 -20.37 -7.21 -11.62
C VAL A 156 -19.34 -6.35 -10.90
N LYS A 157 -18.09 -6.76 -10.98
CA LYS A 157 -16.93 -5.98 -10.50
C LYS A 157 -16.06 -5.64 -11.70
N GLN A 158 -15.75 -4.35 -11.85
CA GLN A 158 -14.83 -3.84 -12.85
C GLN A 158 -13.95 -2.78 -12.20
N GLY A 159 -12.65 -2.84 -12.43
CA GLY A 159 -11.72 -1.80 -11.99
C GLY A 159 -11.67 -0.64 -12.98
N ASN A 160 -10.95 0.40 -12.58
CA ASN A 160 -10.72 1.59 -13.40
C ASN A 160 -9.22 1.80 -13.62
N PRO A 161 -8.69 1.63 -14.85
CA PRO A 161 -7.26 1.78 -15.14
C PRO A 161 -6.73 3.21 -14.98
N TYR A 162 -7.62 4.20 -14.83
CA TYR A 162 -7.27 5.62 -14.66
C TYR A 162 -7.28 6.07 -13.19
N LEU A 163 -7.39 5.15 -12.24
CA LEU A 163 -7.32 5.49 -10.81
C LEU A 163 -5.96 6.08 -10.48
N LYS A 164 -6.01 7.18 -9.73
CA LYS A 164 -4.83 7.84 -9.17
C LYS A 164 -4.50 7.26 -7.79
N PRO A 165 -3.24 7.41 -7.32
CA PRO A 165 -2.88 7.02 -5.97
C PRO A 165 -3.72 7.75 -4.91
N GLU A 166 -4.05 7.06 -3.84
CA GLU A 166 -4.56 7.65 -2.61
C GLU A 166 -3.40 8.25 -1.81
N TYR A 167 -3.69 9.25 -0.99
CA TYR A 167 -2.69 9.84 -0.10
C TYR A 167 -3.11 9.61 1.35
N LEU A 168 -2.28 8.86 2.05
CA LEU A 168 -2.59 8.43 3.40
C LEU A 168 -1.69 9.11 4.42
N TRP A 169 -2.30 9.90 5.29
CA TRP A 169 -1.67 10.45 6.49
C TRP A 169 -1.97 9.52 7.67
N LYS A 170 -0.95 8.85 8.18
CA LYS A 170 -1.02 7.98 9.36
C LYS A 170 -0.38 8.69 10.54
N ASN A 171 -1.11 8.75 11.66
CA ASN A 171 -0.62 9.25 12.93
C ASN A 171 -0.93 8.22 14.01
N GLN A 172 0.07 7.93 14.84
CA GLN A 172 -0.05 6.96 15.91
C GLN A 172 0.71 7.45 17.13
N LEU A 173 0.05 7.39 18.27
CA LEU A 173 0.68 7.59 19.59
C LEU A 173 0.58 6.28 20.36
N LYS A 174 1.71 5.73 20.75
CA LYS A 174 1.80 4.48 21.51
C LYS A 174 2.41 4.76 22.86
N TYR A 175 1.73 4.40 23.93
CA TYR A 175 2.28 4.26 25.27
C TYR A 175 2.50 2.79 25.58
N SER A 176 3.68 2.45 26.11
CA SER A 176 4.04 1.09 26.49
C SER A 176 4.48 1.06 27.94
N PHE A 177 3.95 0.12 28.70
CA PHE A 177 4.39 -0.23 30.03
C PHE A 177 4.78 -1.70 30.05
N ASN A 178 6.01 -2.00 30.45
CA ASN A 178 6.53 -3.36 30.55
C ASN A 178 7.29 -3.52 31.86
N ASN A 179 6.89 -4.48 32.66
CA ASN A 179 7.61 -4.88 33.87
C ASN A 179 7.69 -6.42 33.94
N LYS A 180 8.24 -6.94 35.04
CA LYS A 180 8.40 -8.40 35.23
C LYS A 180 7.10 -9.20 35.13
N TYR A 181 5.93 -8.56 35.41
CA TYR A 181 4.63 -9.23 35.54
C TYR A 181 3.64 -8.85 34.45
N PHE A 182 3.79 -7.67 33.85
CA PHE A 182 2.81 -7.11 32.91
C PHE A 182 3.49 -6.48 31.71
N ASP A 183 2.91 -6.74 30.53
CA ASP A 183 3.16 -6.01 29.30
C ASP A 183 1.83 -5.40 28.84
N PHE A 184 1.81 -4.08 28.74
CA PHE A 184 0.60 -3.32 28.42
C PHE A 184 0.91 -2.22 27.43
N ASN A 185 0.08 -2.10 26.40
CA ASN A 185 0.21 -1.10 25.35
C ASN A 185 -1.12 -0.38 25.12
N ILE A 186 -1.10 0.95 25.08
CA ILE A 186 -2.19 1.78 24.59
C ILE A 186 -1.76 2.41 23.29
N ILE A 187 -2.60 2.32 22.27
CA ILE A 187 -2.36 2.89 20.95
C ILE A 187 -3.56 3.76 20.58
N ALA A 188 -3.31 5.06 20.40
CA ALA A 188 -4.23 5.98 19.75
C ALA A 188 -3.75 6.22 18.32
N PHE A 189 -4.66 6.21 17.34
CA PHE A 189 -4.33 6.47 15.95
C PHE A 189 -5.35 7.38 15.30
N TYR A 190 -4.87 8.19 14.36
CA TYR A 190 -5.68 9.03 13.49
C TYR A 190 -5.16 8.93 12.06
N ASN A 191 -5.98 8.42 11.16
CA ASN A 191 -5.64 8.28 9.75
C ASN A 191 -6.58 9.17 8.92
N ASN A 192 -6.02 9.84 7.93
CA ASN A 192 -6.77 10.63 6.95
C ASN A 192 -6.33 10.23 5.55
N THR A 193 -7.29 9.85 4.71
CA THR A 193 -7.03 9.47 3.32
C THR A 193 -7.62 10.53 2.40
N LYS A 194 -6.77 11.11 1.55
CA LYS A 194 -7.19 11.99 0.45
C LYS A 194 -7.33 11.17 -0.81
N SER A 195 -8.31 11.52 -1.65
CA SER A 195 -8.60 10.84 -2.92
C SER A 195 -8.82 9.34 -2.73
N ALA A 196 -9.55 8.98 -1.66
CA ALA A 196 -9.85 7.59 -1.34
C ALA A 196 -10.55 6.89 -2.51
N ILE A 197 -10.06 5.70 -2.85
CA ILE A 197 -10.67 4.85 -3.88
C ILE A 197 -11.84 4.13 -3.22
N THR A 198 -13.06 4.43 -3.68
CA THR A 198 -14.30 3.80 -3.19
C THR A 198 -14.89 2.90 -4.25
N GLU A 199 -15.42 1.74 -3.84
CA GLU A 199 -16.21 0.84 -4.68
C GLU A 199 -17.70 1.22 -4.52
N TYR A 200 -18.48 1.19 -5.61
CA TYR A 200 -19.92 1.45 -5.64
C TYR A 200 -20.60 0.54 -6.66
#